data_399f24d117aac2b6ec24b9a7ddb2bf97
#
_entry.id   399f24d117aac2b6ec24b9a7ddb2bf97
#
_cell.length_a   1.000
_cell.length_b   1.000
_cell.length_c   1.000
_cell.angle_alpha   90.00
_cell.angle_beta   90.00
_cell.angle_gamma   90.00
#
_symmetry.space_group_name_H-M   'P 1'
#
loop_
_entity.id
_entity.type
_entity.pdbx_description
1 polymer ?
#
loop_
_entity_poly.entity_id
_entity_poly.type
_entity_poly.pdbx_seq_one_letter_code
_entity_poly.pdbx_strand_id
1 'polypeptide(L)'
;IIEGYNQIDSSKENKLFISGVDNTFNSEVVLINMLNFDQEKVECCIEVGYLSKNTYENALETRYWALEKKINSILLITSTLHMPRAEFLFNQLSGLRVTPHAVNNNQQVIPFEKMLEEYIKLVISKMVFIKKYEI
;
A
#
# COMPACT_ATOMS: atom_id res chain seq x y z
N ILE A 1 -6.30 3.04 -5.28
CA ILE A 1 -5.55 3.26 -6.56
C ILE A 1 -5.81 4.66 -7.09
N ILE A 2 -7.08 5.08 -7.29
CA ILE A 2 -7.46 6.40 -7.83
C ILE A 2 -6.84 7.54 -7.01
N GLU A 3 -6.90 7.47 -5.68
CA GLU A 3 -6.29 8.47 -4.81
C GLU A 3 -4.77 8.56 -5.01
N GLY A 4 -4.09 7.42 -5.11
CA GLY A 4 -2.66 7.38 -5.41
C GLY A 4 -2.33 8.00 -6.79
N TYR A 5 -3.12 7.71 -7.79
CA TYR A 5 -2.97 8.29 -9.12
C TYR A 5 -3.11 9.82 -9.11
N ASN A 6 -4.06 10.35 -8.32
CA ASN A 6 -4.26 11.80 -8.19
C ASN A 6 -3.08 12.52 -7.51
N GLN A 7 -2.26 11.80 -6.75
CA GLN A 7 -1.06 12.34 -6.11
C GLN A 7 0.16 12.39 -7.07
N ILE A 8 0.08 11.73 -8.24
CA ILE A 8 1.16 11.75 -9.21
C ILE A 8 1.18 13.09 -9.95
N ASP A 9 2.29 13.77 -9.81
CA ASP A 9 2.62 14.95 -10.61
C ASP A 9 3.82 14.63 -11.52
N SER A 10 3.59 14.63 -12.83
CA SER A 10 4.62 14.31 -13.83
C SER A 10 5.80 15.30 -13.82
N SER A 11 5.62 16.48 -13.23
CA SER A 11 6.67 17.47 -13.04
C SER A 11 7.55 17.20 -11.82
N LYS A 12 7.12 16.30 -10.91
CA LYS A 12 7.83 15.87 -9.73
C LYS A 12 8.24 14.41 -9.92
N GLU A 13 9.38 14.02 -9.41
CA GLU A 13 9.87 12.63 -9.45
C GLU A 13 9.06 11.69 -8.53
N ASN A 14 7.73 11.87 -8.48
CA ASN A 14 6.84 11.06 -7.69
C ASN A 14 6.46 9.80 -8.44
N LYS A 15 6.53 8.65 -7.76
CA LYS A 15 6.13 7.35 -8.30
C LYS A 15 4.99 6.75 -7.48
N LEU A 16 4.10 6.03 -8.13
CA LEU A 16 3.07 5.21 -7.49
C LEU A 16 3.47 3.74 -7.55
N PHE A 17 3.53 3.11 -6.39
CA PHE A 17 3.68 1.67 -6.29
C PHE A 17 2.37 1.05 -5.78
N ILE A 18 1.80 0.15 -6.56
CA ILE A 18 0.58 -0.58 -6.22
C ILE A 18 0.97 -2.00 -5.81
N SER A 19 0.98 -2.28 -4.51
CA SER A 19 1.35 -3.59 -3.98
C SER A 19 0.16 -4.54 -3.83
N GLY A 20 0.42 -5.84 -3.83
CA GLY A 20 -0.59 -6.87 -3.58
C GLY A 20 -1.60 -7.08 -4.71
N VAL A 21 -1.19 -6.87 -5.92
CA VAL A 21 -2.03 -7.12 -7.10
C VAL A 21 -1.89 -8.57 -7.54
N ASP A 22 -3.01 -9.20 -7.88
CA ASP A 22 -3.00 -10.56 -8.43
C ASP A 22 -2.33 -10.57 -9.82
N ASN A 23 -1.37 -11.46 -10.01
CA ASN A 23 -0.62 -11.60 -11.27
C ASN A 23 -1.44 -12.17 -12.44
N THR A 24 -2.68 -12.58 -12.19
CA THR A 24 -3.62 -13.01 -13.25
C THR A 24 -4.16 -11.85 -14.08
N PHE A 25 -4.04 -10.62 -13.58
CA PHE A 25 -4.49 -9.41 -14.26
C PHE A 25 -3.33 -8.72 -15.00
N ASN A 26 -3.59 -8.35 -16.25
CA ASN A 26 -2.75 -7.36 -16.92
C ASN A 26 -3.10 -5.98 -16.34
N SER A 27 -2.38 -5.59 -15.29
CA SER A 27 -2.66 -4.36 -14.55
C SER A 27 -2.54 -3.10 -15.40
N GLU A 28 -1.65 -3.08 -16.38
CA GLU A 28 -1.48 -1.93 -17.27
C GLU A 28 -2.73 -1.70 -18.11
N VAL A 29 -3.29 -2.77 -18.69
CA VAL A 29 -4.55 -2.71 -19.44
C VAL A 29 -5.72 -2.26 -18.55
N VAL A 30 -5.76 -2.75 -17.30
CA VAL A 30 -6.81 -2.35 -16.33
C VAL A 30 -6.70 -0.88 -15.98
N LEU A 31 -5.49 -0.38 -15.69
CA LEU A 31 -5.26 1.01 -15.33
C LEU A 31 -5.63 1.97 -16.46
N ILE A 32 -5.22 1.65 -17.68
CA ILE A 32 -5.48 2.51 -18.84
C ILE A 32 -6.94 2.41 -19.29
N ASN A 33 -7.45 1.21 -19.51
CA ASN A 33 -8.74 1.03 -20.17
C ASN A 33 -9.95 1.04 -19.24
N MET A 34 -9.81 0.52 -18.01
CA MET A 34 -10.93 0.43 -17.07
C MET A 34 -10.98 1.64 -16.12
N LEU A 35 -9.85 2.16 -15.70
CA LEU A 35 -9.77 3.32 -14.81
C LEU A 35 -9.56 4.64 -15.57
N ASN A 36 -9.39 4.56 -16.89
CA ASN A 36 -9.17 5.72 -17.76
C ASN A 36 -7.98 6.59 -17.33
N PHE A 37 -6.89 5.92 -16.92
CA PHE A 37 -5.65 6.60 -16.57
C PHE A 37 -4.87 7.00 -17.82
N ASP A 38 -4.17 8.11 -17.74
CA ASP A 38 -3.30 8.58 -18.81
C ASP A 38 -2.15 7.61 -19.06
N GLN A 39 -1.95 7.21 -20.31
CA GLN A 39 -0.94 6.21 -20.68
C GLN A 39 0.47 6.66 -20.33
N GLU A 40 0.82 7.92 -20.59
CA GLU A 40 2.17 8.43 -20.30
C GLU A 40 2.46 8.40 -18.80
N LYS A 41 1.47 8.72 -17.96
CA LYS A 41 1.60 8.61 -16.49
C LYS A 41 1.72 7.17 -16.01
N VAL A 42 1.01 6.25 -16.64
CA VAL A 42 1.11 4.83 -16.30
C VAL A 42 2.52 4.32 -16.61
N GLU A 43 3.01 4.59 -17.81
CA GLU A 43 4.33 4.11 -18.25
C GLU A 43 5.49 4.74 -17.48
N CYS A 44 5.42 6.05 -17.18
CA CYS A 44 6.52 6.73 -16.49
C CYS A 44 6.60 6.41 -15.00
N CYS A 45 5.42 6.31 -14.36
CA CYS A 45 5.36 6.67 -12.95
C CYS A 45 4.59 5.67 -12.08
N ILE A 46 3.98 4.64 -12.67
CA ILE A 46 3.23 3.60 -11.94
C ILE A 46 3.93 2.26 -12.10
N GLU A 47 4.22 1.64 -10.97
CA GLU A 47 4.75 0.28 -10.91
C GLU A 47 3.84 -0.60 -10.05
N VAL A 48 3.72 -1.87 -10.40
CA VAL A 48 2.82 -2.81 -9.75
C VAL A 48 3.60 -3.98 -9.17
N GLY A 49 3.36 -4.26 -7.89
CA GLY A 49 3.92 -5.39 -7.19
C GLY A 49 2.94 -6.57 -7.17
N TYR A 50 3.44 -7.76 -7.53
CA TYR A 50 2.66 -8.99 -7.65
C TYR A 50 3.09 -10.08 -6.68
N LEU A 51 4.13 -9.83 -5.87
CA LEU A 51 4.73 -10.86 -5.04
C LEU A 51 4.04 -11.03 -3.70
N SER A 52 3.40 -9.98 -3.21
CA SER A 52 2.82 -9.95 -1.88
C SER A 52 1.39 -10.47 -1.84
N LYS A 53 1.08 -11.27 -0.81
CA LYS A 53 -0.23 -11.87 -0.56
C LYS A 53 -0.91 -11.35 0.71
N ASN A 54 -0.21 -10.55 1.49
CA ASN A 54 -0.71 -9.99 2.74
C ASN A 54 0.01 -8.68 3.07
N THR A 55 -0.46 -7.96 4.08
CA THR A 55 0.07 -6.63 4.43
C THR A 55 1.53 -6.65 4.90
N TYR A 56 1.97 -7.74 5.54
CA TYR A 56 3.35 -7.93 5.93
C TYR A 56 4.26 -8.00 4.69
N GLU A 57 3.88 -8.81 3.73
CA GLU A 57 4.61 -8.95 2.46
C GLU A 57 4.54 -7.67 1.62
N ASN A 58 3.41 -6.94 1.65
CA ASN A 58 3.30 -5.63 0.99
C ASN A 58 4.37 -4.66 1.49
N ALA A 59 4.59 -4.60 2.81
CA ALA A 59 5.60 -3.73 3.40
C ALA A 59 7.02 -4.13 2.98
N LEU A 60 7.32 -5.42 2.90
CA LEU A 60 8.61 -5.92 2.42
C LEU A 60 8.82 -5.67 0.92
N GLU A 61 7.82 -5.94 0.10
CA GLU A 61 7.87 -5.69 -1.35
C GLU A 61 8.11 -4.21 -1.64
N THR A 62 7.39 -3.33 -0.93
CA THR A 62 7.59 -1.88 -1.01
C THR A 62 9.00 -1.47 -0.60
N ARG A 63 9.58 -2.10 0.43
CA ARG A 63 10.96 -1.86 0.84
C ARG A 63 11.94 -2.17 -0.29
N TYR A 64 11.82 -3.32 -0.93
CA TYR A 64 12.71 -3.71 -2.04
C TYR A 64 12.59 -2.75 -3.22
N TRP A 65 11.36 -2.42 -3.61
CA TRP A 65 11.10 -1.44 -4.65
C TRP A 65 11.70 -0.06 -4.32
N ALA A 66 11.50 0.42 -3.10
CA ALA A 66 12.02 1.71 -2.68
C ALA A 66 13.55 1.76 -2.64
N LEU A 67 14.20 0.67 -2.22
CA LEU A 67 15.66 0.56 -2.23
C LEU A 67 16.21 0.62 -3.66
N GLU A 68 15.59 -0.09 -4.59
CA GLU A 68 15.96 -0.08 -6.01
C GLU A 68 15.85 1.32 -6.62
N LYS A 69 14.78 2.04 -6.28
CA LYS A 69 14.51 3.39 -6.78
C LYS A 69 15.16 4.51 -5.96
N LYS A 70 15.91 4.19 -4.89
CA LYS A 70 16.51 5.14 -3.95
C LYS A 70 15.50 6.08 -3.29
N ILE A 71 14.32 5.55 -2.97
CA ILE A 71 13.23 6.26 -2.29
C ILE A 71 13.39 6.12 -0.78
N ASN A 72 13.27 7.22 -0.05
CA ASN A 72 13.44 7.27 1.41
C ASN A 72 12.13 7.53 2.17
N SER A 73 11.09 7.97 1.49
CA SER A 73 9.80 8.31 2.09
C SER A 73 8.65 7.91 1.19
N ILE A 74 7.55 7.51 1.81
CA ILE A 74 6.32 7.13 1.12
C ILE A 74 5.10 7.78 1.74
N LEU A 75 4.12 8.08 0.90
CA LEU A 75 2.74 8.32 1.31
C LEU A 75 2.00 6.99 1.24
N LEU A 76 1.65 6.43 2.40
CA LEU A 76 0.93 5.15 2.49
C LEU A 76 -0.57 5.41 2.35
N ILE A 77 -1.16 4.95 1.26
CA ILE A 77 -2.58 5.16 0.97
C ILE A 77 -3.34 3.83 1.09
N THR A 78 -4.29 3.78 1.99
CA THR A 78 -5.19 2.64 2.15
C THR A 78 -6.50 3.07 2.82
N SER A 79 -7.45 2.14 2.99
CA SER A 79 -8.73 2.45 3.65
C SER A 79 -8.54 2.78 5.13
N THR A 80 -9.46 3.60 5.67
CA THR A 80 -9.48 3.97 7.10
C THR A 80 -9.46 2.75 8.01
N LEU A 81 -10.21 1.71 7.65
CA LEU A 81 -10.27 0.47 8.44
C LEU A 81 -8.94 -0.27 8.48
N HIS A 82 -8.23 -0.29 7.36
CA HIS A 82 -6.99 -1.04 7.19
C HIS A 82 -5.74 -0.26 7.67
N MET A 83 -5.83 1.06 7.71
CA MET A 83 -4.69 1.95 7.98
C MET A 83 -3.94 1.62 9.28
N PRO A 84 -4.57 1.38 10.43
CA PRO A 84 -3.83 1.13 11.67
C PRO A 84 -2.87 -0.05 11.56
N ARG A 85 -3.27 -1.13 10.89
CA ARG A 85 -2.44 -2.32 10.68
C ARG A 85 -1.37 -2.09 9.62
N ALA A 86 -1.75 -1.45 8.53
CA ALA A 86 -0.81 -1.14 7.45
C ALA A 86 0.30 -0.20 7.93
N GLU A 87 -0.04 0.91 8.58
CA GLU A 87 0.92 1.87 9.13
C GLU A 87 1.89 1.22 10.12
N PHE A 88 1.39 0.40 11.04
CA PHE A 88 2.23 -0.33 11.98
C PHE A 88 3.25 -1.22 11.25
N LEU A 89 2.80 -2.06 10.30
CA LEU A 89 3.66 -2.99 9.58
C LEU A 89 4.67 -2.26 8.67
N PHE A 90 4.23 -1.21 7.99
CA PHE A 90 5.13 -0.43 7.14
C PHE A 90 6.20 0.30 7.94
N ASN A 91 5.87 0.89 9.09
CA ASN A 91 6.84 1.51 9.98
C ASN A 91 7.86 0.50 10.53
N GLN A 92 7.45 -0.75 10.80
CA GLN A 92 8.36 -1.77 11.32
C GLN A 92 9.25 -2.41 10.25
N LEU A 93 8.76 -2.56 9.04
CA LEU A 93 9.37 -3.42 8.03
C LEU A 93 10.00 -2.68 6.86
N SER A 94 9.43 -1.54 6.46
CA SER A 94 9.87 -0.88 5.22
C SER A 94 11.22 -0.17 5.35
N GLY A 95 11.57 0.30 6.54
CA GLY A 95 12.75 1.15 6.75
C GLY A 95 12.61 2.54 6.13
N LEU A 96 11.41 2.92 5.70
CA LEU A 96 11.08 4.19 5.06
C LEU A 96 10.42 5.14 6.05
N ARG A 97 10.44 6.41 5.75
CA ARG A 97 9.58 7.39 6.40
C ARG A 97 8.17 7.27 5.85
N VAL A 98 7.24 6.83 6.67
CA VAL A 98 5.85 6.54 6.28
C VAL A 98 4.95 7.69 6.72
N THR A 99 4.22 8.29 5.78
CA THR A 99 3.15 9.23 6.05
C THR A 99 1.82 8.57 5.73
N PRO A 100 0.92 8.33 6.69
CA PRO A 100 -0.36 7.68 6.44
C PRO A 100 -1.35 8.64 5.76
N HIS A 101 -2.09 8.13 4.78
CA HIS A 101 -3.21 8.81 4.12
C HIS A 101 -4.39 7.85 3.99
N ALA A 102 -5.30 7.90 4.97
CA ALA A 102 -6.46 7.02 5.00
C ALA A 102 -7.57 7.53 4.06
N VAL A 103 -8.06 6.65 3.20
CA VAL A 103 -9.19 6.94 2.30
C VAL A 103 -10.46 6.38 2.91
N ASN A 104 -11.46 7.24 3.10
CA ASN A 104 -12.76 6.83 3.60
C ASN A 104 -13.74 6.63 2.44
N ASN A 105 -14.27 5.43 2.29
CA ASN A 105 -15.39 5.15 1.42
C ASN A 105 -16.69 5.54 2.13
N ASN A 106 -17.08 6.80 2.02
CA ASN A 106 -18.25 7.40 2.70
C ASN A 106 -19.61 6.71 2.39
N GLN A 107 -19.64 5.68 1.57
CA GLN A 107 -20.87 5.01 1.12
C GLN A 107 -21.10 3.63 1.74
N GLN A 108 -20.16 3.11 2.53
CA GLN A 108 -20.33 1.78 3.13
C GLN A 108 -20.26 1.84 4.65
N VAL A 109 -21.35 1.41 5.29
CA VAL A 109 -21.32 1.08 6.72
C VAL A 109 -20.42 -0.13 6.89
N ILE A 110 -19.33 0.03 7.63
CA ILE A 110 -18.37 -1.06 7.89
C ILE A 110 -19.01 -2.00 8.93
N PRO A 111 -19.23 -3.28 8.62
CA PRO A 111 -19.76 -4.24 9.58
C PRO A 111 -18.82 -4.37 10.79
N PHE A 112 -19.38 -4.49 11.99
CA PHE A 112 -18.61 -4.66 13.23
C PHE A 112 -17.64 -5.86 13.17
N GLU A 113 -18.05 -6.93 12.52
CA GLU A 113 -17.21 -8.12 12.33
C GLU A 113 -15.90 -7.81 11.58
N LYS A 114 -15.95 -6.98 10.52
CA LYS A 114 -14.75 -6.56 9.80
C LYS A 114 -13.86 -5.64 10.63
N MET A 115 -14.45 -4.76 11.44
CA MET A 115 -13.69 -3.91 12.36
C MET A 115 -12.95 -4.77 13.40
N LEU A 116 -13.63 -5.76 13.97
CA LEU A 116 -13.06 -6.69 14.93
C LEU A 116 -11.95 -7.55 14.30
N GLU A 117 -12.16 -8.04 13.09
CA GLU A 117 -11.17 -8.81 12.34
C GLU A 117 -9.87 -8.02 12.12
N GLU A 118 -9.96 -6.78 11.66
CA GLU A 118 -8.78 -5.93 11.46
C GLU A 118 -8.09 -5.57 12.78
N TYR A 119 -8.86 -5.35 13.85
CA TYR A 119 -8.31 -5.14 15.18
C TYR A 119 -7.53 -6.36 15.69
N ILE A 120 -8.08 -7.56 15.54
CA ILE A 120 -7.40 -8.82 15.92
C ILE A 120 -6.12 -8.99 15.11
N LYS A 121 -6.15 -8.77 13.81
CA LYS A 121 -4.95 -8.82 12.95
C LYS A 121 -3.88 -7.81 13.38
N LEU A 122 -4.27 -6.61 13.80
CA LEU A 122 -3.35 -5.62 14.34
C LEU A 122 -2.70 -6.09 15.63
N VAL A 123 -3.49 -6.62 16.58
CA VAL A 123 -2.99 -7.15 17.86
C VAL A 123 -2.01 -8.30 17.62
N ILE A 124 -2.35 -9.24 16.76
CA ILE A 124 -1.47 -10.37 16.39
C ILE A 124 -0.17 -9.84 15.78
N SER A 125 -0.24 -8.87 14.88
CA SER A 125 0.94 -8.27 14.26
C SER A 125 1.87 -7.65 15.32
N LYS A 126 1.31 -6.90 16.27
CA LYS A 126 2.08 -6.32 17.37
C LYS A 126 2.71 -7.39 18.27
N MET A 127 1.99 -8.44 18.61
CA MET A 127 2.51 -9.52 19.45
C MET A 127 3.66 -10.28 18.78
N VAL A 128 3.59 -10.51 17.48
CA VAL A 128 4.67 -11.15 16.71
C VAL A 128 5.95 -10.32 16.77
N PHE A 129 5.82 -8.99 16.66
CA PHE A 129 6.99 -8.11 16.75
C PHE A 129 7.57 -8.02 18.16
N ILE A 130 6.74 -7.96 19.21
CA ILE A 130 7.20 -7.96 20.60
C ILE A 130 8.04 -9.21 20.88
N LYS A 131 7.56 -10.40 20.53
CA LYS A 131 8.32 -11.66 20.68
C LYS A 131 9.67 -11.65 19.96
N LYS A 132 9.78 -10.97 18.84
CA LYS A 132 11.01 -10.94 18.04
C LYS A 132 12.09 -10.04 18.69
N TYR A 133 11.70 -9.10 19.54
CA TYR A 133 12.62 -8.16 20.18
C TYR A 133 12.92 -8.50 21.66
N GLU A 134 12.21 -9.46 22.26
CA GLU A 134 12.48 -9.97 23.63
C GLU A 134 13.51 -11.12 23.67
N ILE A 135 14.03 -11.49 22.53
CA ILE A 135 15.14 -12.46 22.40
C ILE A 135 16.41 -11.64 22.07
#